data_7d580b2f81b9edb0a26e2ac07a99c4bb
#
_entry.id   7d580b2f81b9edb0a26e2ac07a99c4bb
#
_cell.length_a   1.000
_cell.length_b   1.000
_cell.length_c   1.000
_cell.angle_alpha   90.00
_cell.angle_beta   90.00
_cell.angle_gamma   90.00
#
_symmetry.space_group_name_H-M   'P 1'
#
loop_
_entity.id
_entity.type
_entity.pdbx_description
1 polymer ?
#
loop_
_entity_poly.entity_id
_entity_poly.type
_entity_poly.pdbx_seq_one_letter_code
_entity_poly.pdbx_strand_id
1 'polypeptide(L)'
;MKIGVLINLTKNVEADFAKANELGIKTCQLCCWDLKLMTDETADMITKLSEKFDVEITAFWCGWSGPVIWDFKSGPNTLGLAPKEYRFIRMKELMGGLDFAKKINVKDVVTHAGFIPENPSSTEYFGMAEVIKHIAEYAKKNEQNFLFETGQETPVTLMRLIEDVGTGNLGVNLDPANLLMYGNANPVDAVDIFGKYIKGVHGKDGIYPTDGYHLGEEKRIGDGRVNYPLFIERLKVVGYEGAITIEREISGEKQIEDIIYAKEYLEKLI
;
A
#
# COMPACT_ATOMS: atom_id res chain seq x y z
N MET A 1 8.68 15.96 -1.15
CA MET A 1 8.08 14.74 -0.52
C MET A 1 8.04 14.91 1.00
N LYS A 2 7.14 14.19 1.71
CA LYS A 2 7.03 14.16 3.18
C LYS A 2 7.45 12.78 3.69
N ILE A 3 7.85 12.66 4.96
CA ILE A 3 8.05 11.36 5.61
C ILE A 3 6.80 10.97 6.39
N GLY A 4 6.34 9.75 6.20
CA GLY A 4 5.23 9.16 6.91
C GLY A 4 5.60 7.84 7.58
N VAL A 5 4.66 7.26 8.32
CA VAL A 5 4.77 5.94 8.93
C VAL A 5 3.47 5.17 8.78
N LEU A 6 3.54 3.84 8.64
CA LEU A 6 2.35 2.99 8.68
C LEU A 6 1.87 2.85 10.12
N ILE A 7 0.59 3.16 10.36
CA ILE A 7 -0.08 2.99 11.65
C ILE A 7 -1.18 1.95 11.50
N ASN A 8 -1.14 0.90 12.33
CA ASN A 8 -2.19 -0.12 12.33
C ASN A 8 -3.37 0.30 13.21
N LEU A 9 -4.58 0.21 12.66
CA LEU A 9 -5.81 0.41 13.42
C LEU A 9 -6.04 -0.76 14.38
N THR A 10 -5.57 -0.58 15.60
CA THR A 10 -5.66 -1.54 16.70
C THR A 10 -6.15 -0.85 17.96
N LYS A 11 -6.25 -1.57 19.07
CA LYS A 11 -6.56 -0.99 20.38
C LYS A 11 -5.50 0.01 20.88
N ASN A 12 -4.29 -0.02 20.30
CA ASN A 12 -3.16 0.83 20.68
C ASN A 12 -2.98 2.03 19.73
N VAL A 13 -3.87 2.26 18.80
CA VAL A 13 -3.74 3.28 17.73
C VAL A 13 -3.43 4.68 18.28
N GLU A 14 -3.97 5.06 19.44
CA GLU A 14 -3.65 6.35 20.08
C GLU A 14 -2.17 6.47 20.45
N ALA A 15 -1.57 5.39 20.98
CA ALA A 15 -0.14 5.35 21.30
C ALA A 15 0.73 5.46 20.04
N ASP A 16 0.28 4.87 18.92
CA ASP A 16 1.00 4.92 17.65
C ASP A 16 0.97 6.33 17.04
N PHE A 17 -0.17 7.03 17.10
CA PHE A 17 -0.25 8.46 16.72
C PHE A 17 0.64 9.33 17.61
N ALA A 18 0.62 9.11 18.92
CA ALA A 18 1.48 9.83 19.87
C ALA A 18 2.96 9.61 19.56
N LYS A 19 3.34 8.36 19.26
CA LYS A 19 4.72 7.99 18.90
C LYS A 19 5.15 8.63 17.58
N ALA A 20 4.30 8.64 16.56
CA ALA A 20 4.59 9.32 15.29
C ALA A 20 4.88 10.81 15.53
N ASN A 21 4.04 11.50 16.31
CA ASN A 21 4.26 12.90 16.67
C ASN A 21 5.56 13.11 17.47
N GLU A 22 5.86 12.26 18.46
CA GLU A 22 7.10 12.29 19.25
C GLU A 22 8.36 12.18 18.37
N LEU A 23 8.30 11.32 17.34
CA LEU A 23 9.36 11.13 16.34
C LEU A 23 9.43 12.26 15.29
N GLY A 24 8.54 13.24 15.36
CA GLY A 24 8.46 14.34 14.39
C GLY A 24 7.95 13.88 13.01
N ILE A 25 7.23 12.76 12.93
CA ILE A 25 6.59 12.25 11.71
C ILE A 25 5.17 12.80 11.65
N LYS A 26 4.87 13.57 10.60
CA LYS A 26 3.63 14.33 10.47
C LYS A 26 2.60 13.75 9.53
N THR A 27 2.90 12.62 8.91
CA THR A 27 1.95 11.90 8.04
C THR A 27 1.93 10.42 8.35
N CYS A 28 0.80 9.75 8.08
CA CYS A 28 0.71 8.31 8.18
C CYS A 28 -0.18 7.72 7.08
N GLN A 29 0.00 6.43 6.81
CA GLN A 29 -1.06 5.59 6.25
C GLN A 29 -1.70 4.80 7.39
N LEU A 30 -3.03 4.84 7.48
CA LEU A 30 -3.77 4.06 8.46
C LEU A 30 -4.14 2.70 7.86
N CYS A 31 -3.64 1.60 8.44
CA CYS A 31 -3.88 0.24 7.97
C CYS A 31 -4.93 -0.46 8.84
N CYS A 32 -5.96 -1.05 8.24
CA CYS A 32 -7.02 -1.77 8.95
C CYS A 32 -7.23 -3.18 8.39
N TRP A 33 -6.86 -4.19 9.17
CA TRP A 33 -7.13 -5.60 8.85
C TRP A 33 -8.40 -6.13 9.53
N ASP A 34 -8.78 -5.63 10.71
CA ASP A 34 -10.03 -6.00 11.36
C ASP A 34 -11.16 -5.10 10.88
N LEU A 35 -11.92 -5.59 9.89
CA LEU A 35 -13.02 -4.86 9.28
C LEU A 35 -14.12 -4.44 10.28
N LYS A 36 -14.20 -5.10 11.45
CA LYS A 36 -15.15 -4.76 12.51
C LYS A 36 -14.83 -3.43 13.19
N LEU A 37 -13.60 -2.94 13.02
CA LEU A 37 -13.18 -1.64 13.53
C LEU A 37 -13.62 -0.47 12.64
N MET A 38 -14.14 -0.72 11.44
CA MET A 38 -14.61 0.33 10.53
C MET A 38 -16.01 0.82 10.91
N THR A 39 -16.14 1.40 12.11
CA THR A 39 -17.40 1.96 12.63
C THR A 39 -17.39 3.49 12.65
N ASP A 40 -18.55 4.11 12.85
CA ASP A 40 -18.65 5.56 12.97
C ASP A 40 -17.90 6.08 14.20
N GLU A 41 -18.00 5.37 15.33
CA GLU A 41 -17.29 5.72 16.56
C GLU A 41 -15.78 5.67 16.37
N THR A 42 -15.28 4.67 15.62
CA THR A 42 -13.86 4.56 15.31
C THR A 42 -13.43 5.69 14.37
N ALA A 43 -14.23 6.05 13.37
CA ALA A 43 -13.93 7.14 12.46
C ALA A 43 -13.81 8.48 13.22
N ASP A 44 -14.76 8.77 14.12
CA ASP A 44 -14.72 9.96 14.98
C ASP A 44 -13.48 9.97 15.89
N MET A 45 -13.13 8.82 16.46
CA MET A 45 -11.92 8.68 17.29
C MET A 45 -10.66 8.96 16.46
N ILE A 46 -10.50 8.33 15.31
CA ILE A 46 -9.32 8.49 14.44
C ILE A 46 -9.15 9.93 13.99
N THR A 47 -10.24 10.60 13.60
CA THR A 47 -10.20 12.01 13.22
C THR A 47 -9.67 12.89 14.37
N LYS A 48 -10.18 12.67 15.60
CA LYS A 48 -9.69 13.38 16.78
C LYS A 48 -8.23 13.09 17.11
N LEU A 49 -7.76 11.85 16.91
CA LEU A 49 -6.36 11.49 17.14
C LEU A 49 -5.43 12.16 16.11
N SER A 50 -5.83 12.16 14.84
CA SER A 50 -5.10 12.87 13.77
C SER A 50 -4.93 14.37 14.11
N GLU A 51 -6.00 15.03 14.51
CA GLU A 51 -5.98 16.43 14.95
C GLU A 51 -5.14 16.64 16.24
N LYS A 52 -5.38 15.82 17.27
CA LYS A 52 -4.70 15.90 18.57
C LYS A 52 -3.19 15.81 18.47
N PHE A 53 -2.69 14.91 17.61
CA PHE A 53 -1.26 14.64 17.47
C PHE A 53 -0.65 15.33 16.25
N ASP A 54 -1.42 16.09 15.48
CA ASP A 54 -0.96 16.76 14.26
C ASP A 54 -0.25 15.78 13.30
N VAL A 55 -0.93 14.65 13.00
CA VAL A 55 -0.48 13.60 12.08
C VAL A 55 -1.55 13.40 11.01
N GLU A 56 -1.28 13.87 9.79
CA GLU A 56 -2.16 13.78 8.63
C GLU A 56 -2.27 12.32 8.15
N ILE A 57 -3.50 11.82 7.93
CA ILE A 57 -3.72 10.51 7.33
C ILE A 57 -3.75 10.68 5.81
N THR A 58 -2.69 10.27 5.12
CA THR A 58 -2.52 10.44 3.67
C THR A 58 -3.21 9.36 2.85
N ALA A 59 -3.37 8.16 3.41
CA ALA A 59 -4.09 7.06 2.78
C ALA A 59 -4.64 6.09 3.83
N PHE A 60 -5.68 5.36 3.44
CA PHE A 60 -6.26 4.28 4.23
C PHE A 60 -5.98 2.94 3.55
N TRP A 61 -5.19 2.09 4.19
CA TRP A 61 -4.92 0.75 3.72
C TRP A 61 -5.98 -0.21 4.25
N CYS A 62 -6.77 -0.80 3.33
CA CYS A 62 -7.90 -1.64 3.64
C CYS A 62 -7.58 -3.12 3.40
N GLY A 63 -7.64 -3.92 4.46
CA GLY A 63 -7.58 -5.37 4.39
C GLY A 63 -8.89 -6.00 3.93
N TRP A 64 -8.95 -7.32 3.97
CA TRP A 64 -10.10 -8.13 3.59
C TRP A 64 -10.22 -9.38 4.45
N SER A 65 -11.38 -10.05 4.40
CA SER A 65 -11.61 -11.29 5.12
C SER A 65 -11.11 -12.53 4.35
N GLY A 66 -11.07 -13.68 5.07
CA GLY A 66 -10.62 -14.95 4.52
C GLY A 66 -9.12 -15.18 4.68
N PRO A 67 -8.55 -16.20 4.02
CA PRO A 67 -7.14 -16.52 4.16
C PRO A 67 -6.24 -15.46 3.52
N VAL A 68 -5.11 -15.20 4.19
CA VAL A 68 -4.06 -14.29 3.73
C VAL A 68 -2.72 -14.99 3.98
N ILE A 69 -2.09 -15.46 2.91
CA ILE A 69 -0.83 -16.21 2.99
C ILE A 69 0.16 -15.58 1.99
N TRP A 70 1.21 -14.98 2.55
CA TRP A 70 2.24 -14.27 1.79
C TRP A 70 3.35 -15.23 1.36
N ASP A 71 3.09 -16.01 0.31
CA ASP A 71 4.07 -16.91 -0.31
C ASP A 71 3.77 -17.13 -1.80
N PHE A 72 4.67 -17.84 -2.50
CA PHE A 72 4.49 -18.17 -3.92
C PHE A 72 3.50 -19.31 -4.18
N LYS A 73 3.24 -20.16 -3.18
CA LYS A 73 2.41 -21.37 -3.34
C LYS A 73 0.94 -21.10 -3.08
N SER A 74 0.64 -20.47 -1.98
CA SER A 74 -0.71 -20.24 -1.47
C SER A 74 -1.22 -18.84 -1.77
N GLY A 75 -0.30 -17.89 -1.91
CA GLY A 75 -0.61 -16.49 -2.22
C GLY A 75 -1.53 -16.31 -3.41
N PRO A 76 -1.33 -16.98 -4.56
CA PRO A 76 -2.20 -16.86 -5.72
C PRO A 76 -3.68 -17.18 -5.46
N ASN A 77 -3.96 -18.02 -4.45
CA ASN A 77 -5.32 -18.45 -4.07
C ASN A 77 -5.85 -17.72 -2.82
N THR A 78 -5.08 -16.82 -2.22
CA THR A 78 -5.44 -16.19 -0.94
C THR A 78 -5.36 -14.67 -0.94
N LEU A 79 -4.57 -14.05 -1.82
CA LEU A 79 -4.30 -12.61 -1.76
C LEU A 79 -5.17 -11.79 -2.70
N GLY A 80 -5.66 -10.66 -2.18
CA GLY A 80 -6.33 -9.62 -2.94
C GLY A 80 -7.63 -10.04 -3.63
N LEU A 81 -7.84 -9.52 -4.83
CA LEU A 81 -9.01 -9.77 -5.69
C LEU A 81 -8.78 -10.88 -6.74
N ALA A 82 -7.58 -11.43 -6.81
CA ALA A 82 -7.26 -12.51 -7.74
C ALA A 82 -8.06 -13.79 -7.48
N PRO A 83 -8.22 -14.29 -6.22
CA PRO A 83 -8.99 -15.50 -5.94
C PRO A 83 -10.49 -15.32 -6.22
N LYS A 84 -11.06 -16.12 -7.13
CA LYS A 84 -12.48 -16.05 -7.54
C LYS A 84 -13.45 -16.26 -6.39
N GLU A 85 -13.10 -17.18 -5.48
CA GLU A 85 -13.94 -17.60 -4.35
C GLU A 85 -14.19 -16.47 -3.36
N TYR A 86 -13.23 -15.56 -3.22
CA TYR A 86 -13.30 -14.45 -2.28
C TYR A 86 -13.59 -13.11 -2.96
N ARG A 87 -13.49 -13.03 -4.28
CA ARG A 87 -13.52 -11.77 -5.04
C ARG A 87 -14.76 -10.93 -4.76
N PHE A 88 -15.94 -11.54 -4.71
CA PHE A 88 -17.18 -10.82 -4.51
C PHE A 88 -17.34 -10.29 -3.08
N ILE A 89 -16.99 -11.10 -2.06
CA ILE A 89 -17.06 -10.64 -0.67
C ILE A 89 -16.04 -9.54 -0.41
N ARG A 90 -14.81 -9.69 -0.89
CA ARG A 90 -13.75 -8.69 -0.77
C ARG A 90 -14.08 -7.39 -1.51
N MET A 91 -14.72 -7.46 -2.66
CA MET A 91 -15.25 -6.28 -3.34
C MET A 91 -16.15 -5.46 -2.41
N LYS A 92 -17.10 -6.10 -1.73
CA LYS A 92 -18.00 -5.41 -0.78
C LYS A 92 -17.27 -4.87 0.43
N GLU A 93 -16.31 -5.62 0.95
CA GLU A 93 -15.50 -5.21 2.09
C GLU A 93 -14.65 -3.98 1.76
N LEU A 94 -14.02 -3.95 0.58
CA LEU A 94 -13.25 -2.81 0.09
C LEU A 94 -14.13 -1.58 -0.18
N MET A 95 -15.37 -1.78 -0.66
CA MET A 95 -16.35 -0.68 -0.76
C MET A 95 -16.71 -0.14 0.63
N GLY A 96 -16.85 -0.99 1.65
CA GLY A 96 -16.99 -0.57 3.04
C GLY A 96 -15.77 0.20 3.55
N GLY A 97 -14.56 -0.21 3.14
CA GLY A 97 -13.32 0.51 3.41
C GLY A 97 -13.29 1.92 2.79
N LEU A 98 -13.80 2.06 1.56
CA LEU A 98 -13.98 3.38 0.93
C LEU A 98 -14.94 4.27 1.74
N ASP A 99 -16.05 3.73 2.22
CA ASP A 99 -16.99 4.46 3.07
C ASP A 99 -16.36 4.89 4.40
N PHE A 100 -15.58 4.02 5.04
CA PHE A 100 -14.84 4.36 6.24
C PHE A 100 -13.80 5.45 5.99
N ALA A 101 -13.00 5.31 4.93
CA ALA A 101 -12.01 6.30 4.54
C ALA A 101 -12.62 7.69 4.28
N LYS A 102 -13.83 7.73 3.68
CA LYS A 102 -14.58 8.97 3.47
C LYS A 102 -14.94 9.64 4.80
N LYS A 103 -15.33 8.87 5.82
CA LYS A 103 -15.68 9.40 7.15
C LYS A 103 -14.49 10.02 7.87
N ILE A 104 -13.30 9.51 7.66
CA ILE A 104 -12.05 10.09 8.20
C ILE A 104 -11.39 11.08 7.22
N ASN A 105 -12.13 11.53 6.19
CA ASN A 105 -11.70 12.50 5.20
C ASN A 105 -10.43 12.10 4.40
N VAL A 106 -10.26 10.80 4.13
CA VAL A 106 -9.14 10.24 3.36
C VAL A 106 -9.60 9.90 1.94
N LYS A 107 -8.87 10.41 0.95
CA LYS A 107 -9.21 10.21 -0.47
C LYS A 107 -8.59 8.96 -1.08
N ASP A 108 -7.40 8.57 -0.64
CA ASP A 108 -6.64 7.46 -1.21
C ASP A 108 -6.86 6.19 -0.38
N VAL A 109 -7.48 5.18 -1.00
CA VAL A 109 -7.72 3.87 -0.36
C VAL A 109 -6.85 2.84 -1.05
N VAL A 110 -6.02 2.16 -0.27
CA VAL A 110 -4.99 1.23 -0.73
C VAL A 110 -5.40 -0.21 -0.40
N THR A 111 -5.05 -1.15 -1.28
CA THR A 111 -5.10 -2.59 -1.03
C THR A 111 -4.15 -3.33 -1.97
N HIS A 112 -3.86 -4.61 -1.73
CA HIS A 112 -3.22 -5.43 -2.75
C HIS A 112 -4.25 -5.97 -3.75
N ALA A 113 -3.92 -5.90 -5.04
CA ALA A 113 -4.70 -6.58 -6.09
C ALA A 113 -4.57 -8.10 -6.01
N GLY A 114 -3.43 -8.59 -5.52
CA GLY A 114 -3.03 -9.98 -5.54
C GLY A 114 -2.32 -10.35 -6.85
N PHE A 115 -2.21 -11.64 -7.12
CA PHE A 115 -1.56 -12.15 -8.34
C PHE A 115 -2.41 -11.88 -9.58
N ILE A 116 -2.25 -10.71 -10.18
CA ILE A 116 -2.96 -10.33 -11.41
C ILE A 116 -2.56 -11.31 -12.53
N PRO A 117 -3.53 -11.94 -13.25
CA PRO A 117 -3.19 -12.80 -14.37
C PRO A 117 -2.39 -12.06 -15.45
N GLU A 118 -1.24 -12.61 -15.83
CA GLU A 118 -0.35 -12.01 -16.85
C GLU A 118 -0.96 -12.01 -18.26
N ASN A 119 -1.80 -12.99 -18.57
CA ASN A 119 -2.49 -13.08 -19.85
C ASN A 119 -3.74 -12.19 -19.85
N PRO A 120 -3.72 -11.03 -20.57
CA PRO A 120 -4.84 -10.10 -20.59
C PRO A 120 -6.08 -10.65 -21.33
N SER A 121 -5.95 -11.76 -22.07
CA SER A 121 -7.06 -12.41 -22.76
C SER A 121 -7.71 -13.55 -21.94
N SER A 122 -7.26 -13.77 -20.70
CA SER A 122 -7.84 -14.80 -19.85
C SER A 122 -9.16 -14.34 -19.20
N THR A 123 -10.05 -15.29 -18.95
CA THR A 123 -11.32 -15.01 -18.23
C THR A 123 -11.10 -14.55 -16.81
N GLU A 124 -9.99 -14.98 -16.20
CA GLU A 124 -9.54 -14.56 -14.87
C GLU A 124 -9.19 -13.08 -14.83
N TYR A 125 -8.44 -12.62 -15.82
CA TYR A 125 -8.08 -11.21 -15.96
C TYR A 125 -9.31 -10.33 -16.16
N PHE A 126 -10.18 -10.67 -17.11
CA PHE A 126 -11.42 -9.94 -17.36
C PHE A 126 -12.31 -9.90 -16.12
N GLY A 127 -12.51 -11.02 -15.44
CA GLY A 127 -13.33 -11.07 -14.24
C GLY A 127 -12.75 -10.24 -13.07
N MET A 128 -11.44 -10.09 -13.01
CA MET A 128 -10.77 -9.23 -12.04
C MET A 128 -10.92 -7.75 -12.42
N ALA A 129 -10.69 -7.41 -13.70
CA ALA A 129 -10.84 -6.05 -14.21
C ALA A 129 -12.26 -5.49 -14.01
N GLU A 130 -13.30 -6.30 -14.24
CA GLU A 130 -14.70 -5.92 -14.03
C GLU A 130 -15.01 -5.61 -12.56
N VAL A 131 -14.50 -6.41 -11.62
CA VAL A 131 -14.68 -6.16 -10.18
C VAL A 131 -13.94 -4.89 -9.75
N ILE A 132 -12.71 -4.71 -10.21
CA ILE A 132 -11.93 -3.49 -9.92
C ILE A 132 -12.62 -2.26 -10.50
N LYS A 133 -13.17 -2.35 -11.72
CA LYS A 133 -13.95 -1.28 -12.31
C LYS A 133 -15.14 -0.88 -11.44
N HIS A 134 -15.87 -1.86 -10.92
CA HIS A 134 -17.00 -1.62 -10.03
C HIS A 134 -16.58 -0.89 -8.74
N ILE A 135 -15.47 -1.33 -8.11
CA ILE A 135 -14.91 -0.63 -6.93
C ILE A 135 -14.47 0.79 -7.28
N ALA A 136 -13.77 0.96 -8.40
CA ALA A 136 -13.26 2.26 -8.84
C ALA A 136 -14.39 3.25 -9.16
N GLU A 137 -15.46 2.79 -9.82
CA GLU A 137 -16.66 3.60 -10.06
C GLU A 137 -17.38 4.01 -8.77
N TYR A 138 -17.38 3.11 -7.78
CA TYR A 138 -17.89 3.43 -6.45
C TYR A 138 -17.02 4.47 -5.73
N ALA A 139 -15.70 4.29 -5.73
CA ALA A 139 -14.74 5.24 -5.18
C ALA A 139 -14.89 6.63 -5.84
N LYS A 140 -15.09 6.67 -7.17
CA LYS A 140 -15.26 7.90 -7.92
C LYS A 140 -16.50 8.70 -7.49
N LYS A 141 -17.60 8.03 -7.14
CA LYS A 141 -18.80 8.68 -6.57
C LYS A 141 -18.53 9.32 -5.20
N ASN A 142 -17.55 8.82 -4.49
CA ASN A 142 -17.08 9.32 -3.21
C ASN A 142 -15.95 10.37 -3.36
N GLU A 143 -15.55 10.71 -4.59
CA GLU A 143 -14.40 11.57 -4.88
C GLU A 143 -13.07 10.99 -4.38
N GLN A 144 -12.95 9.64 -4.38
CA GLN A 144 -11.81 8.89 -3.89
C GLN A 144 -11.04 8.21 -5.03
N ASN A 145 -9.76 7.95 -4.79
CA ASN A 145 -8.94 7.07 -5.59
C ASN A 145 -8.88 5.68 -4.94
N PHE A 146 -8.71 4.66 -5.79
CA PHE A 146 -8.45 3.30 -5.33
C PHE A 146 -7.07 2.87 -5.84
N LEU A 147 -6.18 2.54 -4.92
CA LEU A 147 -4.77 2.32 -5.19
C LEU A 147 -4.39 0.86 -4.95
N PHE A 148 -3.46 0.37 -5.75
CA PHE A 148 -2.87 -0.95 -5.55
C PHE A 148 -1.47 -0.82 -4.97
N GLU A 149 -1.25 -1.47 -3.84
CA GLU A 149 0.10 -1.69 -3.33
C GLU A 149 0.79 -2.74 -4.19
N THR A 150 2.00 -2.42 -4.63
CA THR A 150 2.82 -3.34 -5.45
C THR A 150 3.31 -4.54 -4.67
N GLY A 151 3.52 -5.65 -5.37
CA GLY A 151 4.08 -6.86 -4.79
C GLY A 151 3.98 -8.08 -5.70
N GLN A 152 2.79 -8.67 -5.82
CA GLN A 152 2.56 -9.98 -6.44
C GLN A 152 2.57 -9.95 -7.97
N GLU A 153 2.41 -8.80 -8.56
CA GLU A 153 2.32 -8.57 -10.01
C GLU A 153 3.55 -7.85 -10.56
N THR A 154 3.75 -7.95 -11.87
CA THR A 154 4.76 -7.11 -12.52
C THR A 154 4.24 -5.69 -12.73
N PRO A 155 5.12 -4.67 -12.75
CA PRO A 155 4.72 -3.28 -13.02
C PRO A 155 3.95 -3.11 -14.33
N VAL A 156 4.33 -3.85 -15.37
CA VAL A 156 3.65 -3.80 -16.68
C VAL A 156 2.24 -4.35 -16.60
N THR A 157 2.04 -5.44 -15.84
CA THR A 157 0.71 -6.05 -15.66
C THR A 157 -0.20 -5.14 -14.86
N LEU A 158 0.32 -4.49 -13.80
CA LEU A 158 -0.44 -3.52 -13.01
C LEU A 158 -0.83 -2.29 -13.85
N MET A 159 0.12 -1.73 -14.60
CA MET A 159 -0.15 -0.60 -15.50
C MET A 159 -1.24 -0.95 -16.51
N ARG A 160 -1.12 -2.10 -17.17
CA ARG A 160 -2.13 -2.59 -18.13
C ARG A 160 -3.52 -2.69 -17.50
N LEU A 161 -3.62 -3.26 -16.30
CA LEU A 161 -4.89 -3.37 -15.58
C LEU A 161 -5.51 -2.01 -15.30
N ILE A 162 -4.72 -1.04 -14.85
CA ILE A 162 -5.19 0.34 -14.61
C ILE A 162 -5.72 0.98 -15.90
N GLU A 163 -5.01 0.80 -17.02
CA GLU A 163 -5.38 1.36 -18.32
C GLU A 163 -6.61 0.67 -18.91
N ASP A 164 -6.72 -0.64 -18.82
CA ASP A 164 -7.86 -1.42 -19.32
C ASP A 164 -9.14 -1.12 -18.54
N VAL A 165 -9.05 -0.92 -17.23
CA VAL A 165 -10.21 -0.49 -16.40
C VAL A 165 -10.63 0.94 -16.72
N GLY A 166 -9.70 1.86 -16.92
CA GLY A 166 -9.89 3.17 -17.53
C GLY A 166 -10.80 4.16 -16.78
N THR A 167 -11.05 4.01 -15.47
CA THR A 167 -11.95 4.90 -14.70
C THR A 167 -11.31 6.24 -14.35
N GLY A 168 -9.97 6.35 -14.42
CA GLY A 168 -9.21 7.57 -14.19
C GLY A 168 -8.92 7.89 -12.72
N ASN A 169 -9.37 7.06 -11.77
CA ASN A 169 -9.12 7.19 -10.33
C ASN A 169 -8.45 5.97 -9.70
N LEU A 170 -7.90 5.08 -10.53
CA LEU A 170 -6.97 4.05 -10.08
C LEU A 170 -5.56 4.62 -9.99
N GLY A 171 -4.76 4.07 -9.09
CA GLY A 171 -3.37 4.46 -8.92
C GLY A 171 -2.54 3.38 -8.25
N VAL A 172 -1.30 3.73 -7.94
CA VAL A 172 -0.30 2.85 -7.35
C VAL A 172 0.15 3.40 -6.02
N ASN A 173 0.16 2.57 -5.00
CA ASN A 173 0.94 2.72 -3.79
C ASN A 173 2.21 1.87 -3.97
N LEU A 174 3.30 2.51 -4.34
CA LEU A 174 4.53 1.82 -4.70
C LEU A 174 5.29 1.37 -3.46
N ASP A 175 5.28 0.08 -3.18
CA ASP A 175 6.22 -0.56 -2.27
C ASP A 175 7.42 -1.11 -3.08
N PRO A 176 8.60 -0.48 -2.97
CA PRO A 176 9.76 -0.90 -3.74
C PRO A 176 10.36 -2.23 -3.26
N ALA A 177 10.23 -2.54 -1.97
CA ALA A 177 10.74 -3.78 -1.39
C ALA A 177 9.92 -4.99 -1.82
N ASN A 178 8.59 -4.86 -1.88
CA ASN A 178 7.72 -5.94 -2.31
C ASN A 178 8.04 -6.39 -3.74
N LEU A 179 8.33 -5.46 -4.67
CA LEU A 179 8.77 -5.82 -6.03
C LEU A 179 10.03 -6.68 -6.04
N LEU A 180 10.98 -6.40 -5.13
CA LEU A 180 12.18 -7.21 -4.96
C LEU A 180 11.87 -8.55 -4.28
N MET A 181 11.13 -8.52 -3.18
CA MET A 181 10.86 -9.72 -2.37
C MET A 181 10.00 -10.75 -3.11
N TYR A 182 9.12 -10.31 -4.01
CA TYR A 182 8.40 -11.19 -4.94
C TYR A 182 9.23 -11.55 -6.20
N GLY A 183 10.41 -10.96 -6.39
CA GLY A 183 11.26 -11.24 -7.55
C GLY A 183 10.71 -10.71 -8.87
N ASN A 184 9.77 -9.77 -8.84
CA ASN A 184 9.00 -9.35 -10.01
C ASN A 184 9.61 -8.19 -10.78
N ALA A 185 10.32 -7.28 -10.12
CA ALA A 185 10.90 -6.12 -10.80
C ALA A 185 12.03 -5.44 -10.03
N ASN A 186 12.80 -4.63 -10.76
CA ASN A 186 13.62 -3.57 -10.21
C ASN A 186 12.70 -2.39 -9.86
N PRO A 187 12.68 -1.90 -8.61
CA PRO A 187 11.79 -0.82 -8.20
C PRO A 187 12.10 0.53 -8.87
N VAL A 188 13.35 0.77 -9.28
CA VAL A 188 13.73 1.99 -9.99
C VAL A 188 13.12 2.01 -11.40
N ASP A 189 13.23 0.89 -12.14
CA ASP A 189 12.63 0.76 -13.47
C ASP A 189 11.10 0.78 -13.41
N ALA A 190 10.51 0.29 -12.32
CA ALA A 190 9.06 0.33 -12.11
C ALA A 190 8.51 1.77 -12.09
N VAL A 191 9.26 2.73 -11.54
CA VAL A 191 8.86 4.15 -11.57
C VAL A 191 8.71 4.67 -13.00
N ASP A 192 9.59 4.25 -13.91
CA ASP A 192 9.52 4.66 -15.32
C ASP A 192 8.29 4.05 -16.04
N ILE A 193 7.78 2.91 -15.57
CA ILE A 193 6.61 2.22 -16.17
C ILE A 193 5.30 2.91 -15.77
N PHE A 194 5.04 3.06 -14.47
CA PHE A 194 3.76 3.56 -13.98
C PHE A 194 3.84 4.88 -13.20
N GLY A 195 4.91 5.67 -13.36
CA GLY A 195 5.16 6.89 -12.57
C GLY A 195 3.98 7.86 -12.51
N LYS A 196 3.25 8.05 -13.61
CA LYS A 196 2.04 8.91 -13.68
C LYS A 196 0.89 8.44 -12.78
N TYR A 197 0.91 7.18 -12.34
CA TYR A 197 -0.12 6.59 -11.48
C TYR A 197 0.28 6.51 -10.02
N ILE A 198 1.54 6.82 -9.66
CA ILE A 198 2.00 6.76 -8.26
C ILE A 198 1.32 7.86 -7.45
N LYS A 199 0.59 7.47 -6.41
CA LYS A 199 -0.08 8.36 -5.46
C LYS A 199 0.39 8.15 -4.02
N GLY A 200 0.99 6.98 -3.72
CA GLY A 200 1.61 6.64 -2.45
C GLY A 200 2.91 5.88 -2.68
N VAL A 201 3.82 5.97 -1.72
CA VAL A 201 5.10 5.25 -1.73
C VAL A 201 5.37 4.72 -0.33
N HIS A 202 5.76 3.43 -0.24
CA HIS A 202 6.28 2.87 1.00
C HIS A 202 7.80 3.03 1.09
N GLY A 203 8.25 3.39 2.25
CA GLY A 203 9.65 3.40 2.65
C GLY A 203 10.02 2.05 3.27
N LYS A 204 10.29 1.05 2.43
CA LYS A 204 10.61 -0.33 2.81
C LYS A 204 11.75 -0.86 1.94
N ASP A 205 12.62 -1.67 2.48
CA ASP A 205 13.75 -2.25 1.75
C ASP A 205 13.81 -3.77 1.94
N GLY A 206 14.41 -4.45 0.99
CA GLY A 206 14.46 -5.90 0.98
C GLY A 206 15.45 -6.45 -0.05
N ILE A 207 15.54 -7.77 -0.07
CA ILE A 207 16.38 -8.51 -1.01
C ILE A 207 15.54 -9.50 -1.81
N TYR A 208 16.07 -9.92 -2.95
CA TYR A 208 15.47 -10.93 -3.82
C TYR A 208 15.37 -12.29 -3.13
N PRO A 209 14.37 -13.11 -3.50
CA PRO A 209 14.31 -14.51 -3.09
C PRO A 209 15.54 -15.28 -3.60
N THR A 210 16.01 -16.24 -2.81
CA THR A 210 17.16 -17.08 -3.14
C THR A 210 16.77 -18.51 -3.47
N ASP A 211 15.48 -18.81 -3.43
CA ASP A 211 14.90 -20.10 -3.84
C ASP A 211 13.54 -19.88 -4.51
N GLY A 212 12.93 -20.94 -5.01
CA GLY A 212 11.65 -20.90 -5.73
C GLY A 212 10.39 -20.98 -4.86
N TYR A 213 10.51 -21.00 -3.53
CA TYR A 213 9.39 -21.28 -2.62
C TYR A 213 9.11 -20.17 -1.62
N HIS A 214 10.14 -19.42 -1.22
CA HIS A 214 10.04 -18.38 -0.21
C HIS A 214 10.27 -17.00 -0.83
N LEU A 215 9.54 -16.01 -0.32
CA LEU A 215 9.77 -14.62 -0.66
C LEU A 215 11.18 -14.18 -0.26
N GLY A 216 11.65 -13.11 -0.85
CA GLY A 216 12.81 -12.39 -0.36
C GLY A 216 12.61 -11.90 1.08
N GLU A 217 13.65 -11.36 1.66
CA GLU A 217 13.67 -10.95 3.07
C GLU A 217 13.66 -9.42 3.17
N GLU A 218 12.79 -8.88 4.03
CA GLU A 218 12.79 -7.47 4.39
C GLU A 218 14.09 -7.09 5.12
N LYS A 219 14.64 -5.94 4.78
CA LYS A 219 15.83 -5.36 5.41
C LYS A 219 15.51 -3.95 5.93
N ARG A 220 16.32 -3.46 6.84
CA ARG A 220 16.29 -2.04 7.19
C ARG A 220 16.59 -1.20 5.95
N ILE A 221 15.96 -0.06 5.80
CA ILE A 221 16.20 0.87 4.69
C ILE A 221 17.70 1.15 4.54
N GLY A 222 18.19 0.97 3.30
CA GLY A 222 19.60 1.14 2.95
C GLY A 222 20.46 -0.12 3.10
N ASP A 223 19.96 -1.16 3.78
CA ASP A 223 20.65 -2.45 3.93
C ASP A 223 20.15 -3.50 2.90
N GLY A 224 19.08 -3.16 2.15
CA GLY A 224 18.52 -3.97 1.09
C GLY A 224 19.05 -3.63 -0.30
N ARG A 225 18.21 -3.79 -1.32
CA ARG A 225 18.59 -3.62 -2.74
C ARG A 225 17.71 -2.65 -3.52
N VAL A 226 16.92 -1.80 -2.84
CA VAL A 226 16.06 -0.80 -3.50
C VAL A 226 16.86 0.28 -4.22
N ASN A 227 18.11 0.55 -3.83
CA ASN A 227 18.89 1.68 -4.35
C ASN A 227 18.18 3.02 -4.17
N TYR A 228 17.93 3.36 -2.92
CA TYR A 228 17.16 4.55 -2.55
C TYR A 228 17.63 5.87 -3.18
N PRO A 229 18.94 6.17 -3.33
CA PRO A 229 19.37 7.40 -3.99
C PRO A 229 18.79 7.53 -5.40
N LEU A 230 18.89 6.48 -6.21
CA LEU A 230 18.37 6.48 -7.58
C LEU A 230 16.83 6.39 -7.60
N PHE A 231 16.23 5.63 -6.68
CA PHE A 231 14.78 5.52 -6.56
C PHE A 231 14.13 6.88 -6.27
N ILE A 232 14.67 7.64 -5.31
CA ILE A 232 14.19 8.99 -4.98
C ILE A 232 14.40 9.96 -6.14
N GLU A 233 15.53 9.87 -6.84
CA GLU A 233 15.76 10.66 -8.06
C GLU A 233 14.67 10.41 -9.10
N ARG A 234 14.32 9.14 -9.36
CA ARG A 234 13.26 8.80 -10.30
C ARG A 234 11.88 9.29 -9.86
N LEU A 235 11.55 9.17 -8.58
CA LEU A 235 10.32 9.75 -8.05
C LEU A 235 10.23 11.27 -8.29
N LYS A 236 11.33 11.99 -8.12
CA LYS A 236 11.41 13.44 -8.43
C LYS A 236 11.20 13.71 -9.92
N VAL A 237 11.78 12.90 -10.81
CA VAL A 237 11.64 13.05 -12.27
C VAL A 237 10.20 12.87 -12.73
N VAL A 238 9.45 11.91 -12.14
CA VAL A 238 8.02 11.72 -12.47
C VAL A 238 7.09 12.70 -11.74
N GLY A 239 7.64 13.63 -10.94
CA GLY A 239 6.89 14.65 -10.24
C GLY A 239 6.15 14.18 -9.00
N TYR A 240 6.60 13.09 -8.36
CA TYR A 240 6.00 12.63 -7.11
C TYR A 240 6.35 13.56 -5.94
N GLU A 241 5.34 14.12 -5.28
CA GLU A 241 5.49 15.05 -4.14
C GLU A 241 4.83 14.54 -2.85
N GLY A 242 4.22 13.34 -2.90
CA GLY A 242 3.49 12.73 -1.80
C GLY A 242 4.37 12.30 -0.62
N ALA A 243 3.80 11.52 0.27
CA ALA A 243 4.52 10.98 1.42
C ALA A 243 5.25 9.68 1.06
N ILE A 244 6.46 9.50 1.63
CA ILE A 244 7.12 8.20 1.71
C ILE A 244 6.81 7.64 3.08
N THR A 245 5.91 6.66 3.13
CA THR A 245 5.41 6.04 4.36
C THR A 245 6.31 4.91 4.78
N ILE A 246 7.07 5.09 5.85
CA ILE A 246 7.94 4.04 6.39
C ILE A 246 7.09 2.86 6.85
N GLU A 247 7.39 1.69 6.31
CA GLU A 247 6.84 0.41 6.71
C GLU A 247 7.98 -0.50 7.18
N ARG A 248 7.83 -1.09 8.36
CA ARG A 248 8.81 -1.99 8.95
C ARG A 248 8.08 -3.14 9.65
N GLU A 249 8.09 -4.32 9.04
CA GLU A 249 7.29 -5.50 9.44
C GLU A 249 7.92 -6.34 10.57
N ILE A 250 8.58 -5.67 11.51
CA ILE A 250 9.04 -6.27 12.77
C ILE A 250 8.33 -5.54 13.92
N SER A 251 8.58 -5.97 15.16
CA SER A 251 7.96 -5.37 16.33
C SER A 251 8.99 -5.10 17.44
N GLY A 252 8.58 -4.29 18.43
CA GLY A 252 9.39 -3.96 19.60
C GLY A 252 10.38 -2.81 19.36
N GLU A 253 11.36 -2.69 20.26
CA GLU A 253 12.34 -1.59 20.26
C GLU A 253 13.10 -1.47 18.95
N LYS A 254 13.44 -2.61 18.35
CA LYS A 254 14.15 -2.65 17.06
C LYS A 254 13.36 -2.01 15.90
N GLN A 255 12.05 -2.15 15.91
CA GLN A 255 11.20 -1.48 14.91
C GLN A 255 11.31 0.05 15.03
N ILE A 256 11.27 0.55 16.27
CA ILE A 256 11.36 2.01 16.54
C ILE A 256 12.74 2.54 16.12
N GLU A 257 13.82 1.85 16.46
CA GLU A 257 15.19 2.19 16.02
C GLU A 257 15.29 2.25 14.49
N ASP A 258 14.74 1.25 13.80
CA ASP A 258 14.77 1.17 12.34
C ASP A 258 13.91 2.26 11.68
N ILE A 259 12.78 2.65 12.29
CA ILE A 259 11.94 3.77 11.83
C ILE A 259 12.68 5.12 11.97
N ILE A 260 13.33 5.36 13.11
CA ILE A 260 14.15 6.56 13.33
C ILE A 260 15.26 6.64 12.28
N TYR A 261 15.99 5.55 12.10
CA TYR A 261 17.05 5.47 11.11
C TYR A 261 16.51 5.72 9.68
N ALA A 262 15.38 5.08 9.32
CA ALA A 262 14.76 5.24 8.02
C ALA A 262 14.36 6.71 7.76
N LYS A 263 13.76 7.37 8.76
CA LYS A 263 13.44 8.80 8.69
C LYS A 263 14.67 9.63 8.39
N GLU A 264 15.74 9.51 9.20
CA GLU A 264 16.98 10.27 9.02
C GLU A 264 17.68 9.98 7.69
N TYR A 265 17.58 8.74 7.20
CA TYR A 265 18.15 8.31 5.92
C TYR A 265 17.39 8.94 4.75
N LEU A 266 16.06 8.86 4.76
CA LEU A 266 15.20 9.39 3.70
C LEU A 266 15.24 10.93 3.66
N GLU A 267 15.26 11.61 4.82
CA GLU A 267 15.35 13.08 4.89
C GLU A 267 16.60 13.65 4.21
N LYS A 268 17.67 12.88 4.09
CA LYS A 268 18.89 13.28 3.35
C LYS A 268 18.76 13.14 1.84
N LEU A 269 17.76 12.41 1.35
CA LEU A 269 17.58 12.11 -0.07
C LEU A 269 16.45 12.91 -0.73
N ILE A 270 15.42 13.32 0.04
CA ILE A 270 14.21 14.02 -0.46
C ILE A 270 14.41 15.52 -0.70
#